data_7f5e5e7f445efb50a20c76e1067eb6eb
#
_entry.id   7f5e5e7f445efb50a20c76e1067eb6eb
#
_cell.length_a   1.000
_cell.length_b   1.000
_cell.length_c   1.000
_cell.angle_alpha   90.00
_cell.angle_beta   90.00
_cell.angle_gamma   90.00
#
_symmetry.space_group_name_H-M   'P 1'
#
loop_
_entity.id
_entity.type
_entity.pdbx_description
1 polymer ?
#
loop_
_entity_poly.entity_id
_entity_poly.type
_entity_poly.pdbx_seq_one_letter_code
_entity_poly.pdbx_strand_id
1 'polypeptide(L)' 'MAQGMPITYKVTGVTQDSQFTGQSTPVTGKRVAFETSSGYSGAVFVPDSVFQDKAAVVRLIEGEVRIVAAAQTISGQITG' A
#
# COMPACT_ATOMS: atom_id res chain seq x y z
N MET A 1 -23.17 2.69 17.00
CA MET A 1 -22.41 3.30 16.00
C MET A 1 -22.20 2.41 14.80
N ALA A 2 -22.49 2.94 13.72
CA ALA A 2 -22.32 2.17 12.51
C ALA A 2 -20.84 2.03 12.22
N GLN A 3 -20.44 0.82 12.16
CA GLN A 3 -19.13 0.54 11.71
C GLN A 3 -19.23 0.31 10.24
N GLY A 4 -18.59 1.01 9.46
CA GLY A 4 -18.47 0.60 8.10
C GLY A 4 -18.01 -0.84 8.04
N MET A 5 -18.29 -1.51 6.97
CA MET A 5 -17.71 -2.83 6.77
C MET A 5 -16.21 -2.71 6.71
N PRO A 6 -15.50 -3.63 7.32
CA PRO A 6 -14.05 -3.58 7.25
C PRO A 6 -13.60 -3.67 5.78
N ILE A 7 -12.59 -2.90 5.46
CA ILE A 7 -11.99 -2.96 4.14
C ILE A 7 -11.02 -4.13 4.13
N THR A 8 -11.26 -5.06 3.24
CA THR A 8 -10.34 -6.17 3.03
C THR A 8 -9.48 -5.89 1.82
N TYR A 9 -8.39 -6.60 1.71
CA TYR A 9 -7.49 -6.44 0.58
C TYR A 9 -6.90 -7.79 0.22
N LYS A 10 -6.39 -7.87 -1.00
CA LYS A 10 -5.66 -9.06 -1.44
C LYS A 10 -4.49 -8.60 -2.30
N VAL A 11 -3.41 -9.36 -2.24
CA VAL A 11 -2.25 -9.11 -3.07
C VAL A 11 -2.54 -9.65 -4.47
N THR A 12 -2.38 -8.81 -5.47
CA THR A 12 -2.65 -9.19 -6.85
C THR A 12 -1.37 -9.42 -7.65
N GLY A 13 -0.23 -8.97 -7.15
CA GLY A 13 1.01 -9.19 -7.85
C GLY A 13 2.20 -8.76 -7.02
N VAL A 14 3.35 -9.36 -7.31
CA VAL A 14 4.60 -9.01 -6.67
C VAL A 14 5.64 -8.95 -7.79
N THR A 15 6.29 -7.80 -7.94
CA THR A 15 7.30 -7.62 -8.97
C THR A 15 8.58 -7.08 -8.35
N GLN A 16 9.70 -7.40 -9.00
CA GLN A 16 10.99 -6.88 -8.59
C GLN A 16 11.04 -5.38 -8.86
N ASP A 17 11.60 -4.63 -7.92
CA ASP A 17 11.71 -3.19 -8.06
C ASP A 17 12.94 -2.70 -7.32
N SER A 18 13.36 -1.48 -7.62
CA SER A 18 14.40 -0.83 -6.86
C SER A 18 14.11 0.67 -6.84
N GLN A 19 14.44 1.31 -5.72
CA GLN A 19 14.17 2.71 -5.55
C GLN A 19 15.36 3.40 -4.89
N PHE A 20 15.53 4.65 -5.23
CA PHE A 20 16.50 5.51 -4.54
C PHE A 20 15.77 6.19 -3.39
N THR A 21 16.24 5.95 -2.17
CA THR A 21 15.59 6.49 -0.98
C THR A 21 16.48 7.55 -0.33
N GLY A 22 17.00 8.47 -1.16
CA GLY A 22 17.85 9.53 -0.66
C GLY A 22 19.31 9.15 -0.55
N GLN A 23 19.67 8.00 -1.07
CA GLN A 23 21.05 7.52 -1.08
C GLN A 23 21.52 7.35 -2.51
N SER A 24 22.83 7.27 -2.68
CA SER A 24 23.40 7.07 -4.00
C SER A 24 23.23 5.65 -4.51
N THR A 25 22.95 4.70 -3.63
CA THR A 25 22.75 3.30 -3.99
C THR A 25 21.27 2.96 -3.96
N PRO A 26 20.74 2.33 -5.01
CA PRO A 26 19.34 1.96 -4.99
C PRO A 26 19.08 0.83 -3.99
N VAL A 27 17.90 0.89 -3.38
CA VAL A 27 17.44 -0.17 -2.50
C VAL A 27 16.60 -1.12 -3.33
N THR A 28 17.01 -2.39 -3.37
CA THR A 28 16.23 -3.40 -4.10
C THR A 28 15.15 -3.97 -3.21
N GLY A 29 14.03 -4.30 -3.82
CA GLY A 29 12.91 -4.85 -3.09
C GLY A 29 11.84 -5.35 -4.03
N LYS A 30 10.63 -5.41 -3.52
CA LYS A 30 9.48 -5.88 -4.27
C LYS A 30 8.41 -4.83 -4.28
N ARG A 31 7.76 -4.69 -5.40
CA ARG A 31 6.54 -3.90 -5.51
C ARG A 31 5.37 -4.85 -5.32
N VAL A 32 4.67 -4.69 -4.22
CA VAL A 32 3.55 -5.55 -3.87
C VAL A 32 2.27 -4.82 -4.25
N ALA A 33 1.60 -5.32 -5.27
CA ALA A 33 0.34 -4.74 -5.73
C ALA A 33 -0.81 -5.39 -4.98
N PHE A 34 -1.83 -4.61 -4.69
CA PHE A 34 -2.99 -5.12 -3.96
C PHE A 34 -4.24 -4.43 -4.45
N GLU A 35 -5.37 -5.05 -4.13
CA GLU A 35 -6.68 -4.51 -4.46
C GLU A 35 -7.55 -4.61 -3.21
N THR A 36 -8.31 -3.56 -2.95
CA THR A 36 -9.19 -3.52 -1.78
C THR A 36 -10.63 -3.84 -2.16
N SER A 37 -11.41 -4.21 -1.16
CA SER A 37 -12.82 -4.49 -1.36
C SER A 37 -13.61 -3.25 -1.77
N SER A 38 -13.05 -2.07 -1.56
CA SER A 38 -13.69 -0.82 -1.97
C SER A 38 -13.38 -0.45 -3.41
N GLY A 39 -12.61 -1.26 -4.12
CA GLY A 39 -12.32 -1.03 -5.53
C GLY A 39 -11.05 -0.25 -5.80
N TYR A 40 -10.24 0.01 -4.79
CA TYR A 40 -8.98 0.70 -4.96
C TYR A 40 -7.87 -0.30 -5.27
N SER A 41 -7.05 0.02 -6.24
CA SER A 41 -5.85 -0.75 -6.56
C SER A 41 -4.64 0.11 -6.25
N GLY A 42 -3.68 -0.46 -5.54
CA GLY A 42 -2.47 0.25 -5.20
C GLY A 42 -1.29 -0.68 -5.10
N ALA A 43 -0.17 -0.12 -4.67
CA ALA A 43 1.04 -0.91 -4.50
C ALA A 43 1.92 -0.26 -3.44
N VAL A 44 2.72 -1.09 -2.77
CA VAL A 44 3.71 -0.62 -1.82
C VAL A 44 5.06 -1.19 -2.19
N PHE A 45 6.12 -0.44 -1.93
CA PHE A 45 7.47 -0.93 -2.11
C PHE A 45 7.94 -1.55 -0.80
N VAL A 46 8.42 -2.78 -0.88
CA VAL A 46 8.91 -3.50 0.28
C VAL A 46 10.37 -3.84 0.04
N PRO A 47 11.31 -3.24 0.78
CA PRO A 47 12.73 -3.61 0.64
C PRO A 47 12.93 -5.10 0.91
N ASP A 48 13.91 -5.70 0.24
CA ASP A 48 14.15 -7.13 0.40
C ASP A 48 14.40 -7.51 1.84
N SER A 49 15.07 -6.65 2.60
CA SER A 49 15.33 -6.93 4.01
C SER A 49 14.05 -7.01 4.84
N VAL A 50 13.01 -6.31 4.42
CA VAL A 50 11.72 -6.32 5.11
C VAL A 50 10.84 -7.42 4.56
N PHE A 51 10.99 -7.74 3.28
CA PHE A 51 10.14 -8.71 2.62
C PHE A 51 10.22 -10.10 3.25
N GLN A 52 11.32 -10.39 3.92
CA GLN A 52 11.47 -11.66 4.61
C GLN A 52 10.62 -11.75 5.88
N ASP A 53 10.17 -10.62 6.39
CA ASP A 53 9.32 -10.58 7.57
C ASP A 53 7.87 -10.36 7.11
N LYS A 54 7.12 -11.45 7.08
CA LYS A 54 5.75 -11.41 6.59
C LYS A 54 4.88 -10.44 7.40
N ALA A 55 5.09 -10.36 8.70
CA ALA A 55 4.32 -9.46 9.55
C ALA A 55 4.60 -8.00 9.22
N ALA A 56 5.85 -7.68 8.89
CA ALA A 56 6.21 -6.33 8.49
C ALA A 56 5.59 -5.98 7.15
N VAL A 57 5.56 -6.92 6.21
CA VAL A 57 4.92 -6.70 4.91
C VAL A 57 3.44 -6.41 5.09
N VAL A 58 2.78 -7.19 5.93
CA VAL A 58 1.35 -6.99 6.20
C VAL A 58 1.12 -5.59 6.77
N ARG A 59 1.96 -5.14 7.69
CA ARG A 59 1.80 -3.81 8.27
C ARG A 59 1.95 -2.70 7.23
N LEU A 60 2.87 -2.87 6.30
CA LEU A 60 3.06 -1.88 5.23
C LEU A 60 1.82 -1.80 4.34
N ILE A 61 1.28 -2.96 3.96
CA ILE A 61 0.08 -3.00 3.13
C ILE A 61 -1.10 -2.39 3.88
N GLU A 62 -1.29 -2.77 5.13
CA GLU A 62 -2.39 -2.26 5.93
C GLU A 62 -2.28 -0.78 6.18
N GLY A 63 -1.06 -0.27 6.35
CA GLY A 63 -0.84 1.15 6.47
C GLY A 63 -1.30 1.89 5.23
N GLU A 64 -0.98 1.37 4.06
CA GLU A 64 -1.41 1.97 2.81
C GLU A 64 -2.93 1.90 2.65
N VAL A 65 -3.52 0.76 2.99
CA VAL A 65 -4.98 0.59 2.91
C VAL A 65 -5.68 1.59 3.81
N ARG A 66 -5.15 1.84 5.01
CA ARG A 66 -5.74 2.83 5.91
C ARG A 66 -5.68 4.24 5.33
N ILE A 67 -4.56 4.58 4.71
CA ILE A 67 -4.41 5.90 4.08
C ILE A 67 -5.45 6.06 2.98
N VAL A 68 -5.61 5.04 2.16
CA VAL A 68 -6.59 5.07 1.08
C VAL A 68 -8.01 5.16 1.63
N ALA A 69 -8.31 4.37 2.66
CA ALA A 69 -9.64 4.41 3.27
C ALA A 69 -9.95 5.79 3.83
N ALA A 70 -8.97 6.41 4.49
CA ALA A 70 -9.14 7.75 5.02
C ALA A 70 -9.33 8.75 3.89
N ALA A 71 -8.56 8.62 2.81
CA ALA A 71 -8.66 9.51 1.69
C ALA A 71 -10.02 9.41 0.99
N GLN A 72 -10.59 8.21 0.98
CA GLN A 72 -11.90 8.01 0.35
C GLN A 72 -13.04 8.66 1.13
N THR A 73 -12.81 9.01 2.39
CA THR A 73 -13.81 9.75 3.16
C THR A 73 -13.70 11.26 2.95
N ILE A 74 -12.61 11.71 2.34
CA ILE A 74 -12.44 13.12 2.05
C ILE A 74 -13.21 13.44 0.78
N SER A 75 -14.12 14.36 0.87
CA SER A 75 -14.83 14.81 -0.32
C SER A 75 -14.61 16.29 -0.49
N GLY A 76 -14.44 16.67 -1.70
CA GLY A 76 -14.21 18.07 -1.99
C GLY A 76 -14.31 18.30 -3.47
N GLN A 77 -14.17 19.55 -3.84
CA GLN A 77 -14.33 19.94 -5.21
C GLN A 77 -13.33 21.02 -5.52
N ILE A 78 -12.58 20.82 -6.55
CA ILE A 78 -11.67 21.84 -7.03
C ILE A 78 -12.35 22.52 -8.20
N THR A 79 -12.59 23.79 -8.03
CA THR A 79 -13.19 24.59 -9.08
C THR A 79 -12.15 25.58 -9.57
N GLY A 80 -11.93 25.59 -10.81
CA GLY A 80 -11.00 26.58 -11.34
C GLY A 80 -9.96 26.06 -12.21
#